data_89076593e1331438eff745b1225996fc
#
_entry.id   89076593e1331438eff745b1225996fc
#
_cell.length_a   1.000
_cell.length_b   1.000
_cell.length_c   1.000
_cell.angle_alpha   90.00
_cell.angle_beta   90.00
_cell.angle_gamma   90.00
#
_symmetry.space_group_name_H-M   'P 1'
#
loop_
_entity.id
_entity.type
_entity.pdbx_description
1 polymer ?
#
loop_
_entity_poly.entity_id
_entity_poly.type
_entity_poly.pdbx_seq_one_letter_code
_entity_poly.pdbx_strand_id
1 'polypeptide(L)'
;MKRLACFSTVLLVLVLFTFVTVAGAQQQEAPAEEVVVSIRDNYFDPADIVVAPGTTVWWVNEGENPHNVTADNGLFDSGTLYPGDSFWVTFDGQGMITYHCSPQMAGSVTVA
;
A
#
# COMPACT_ATOMS: atom_id res chain seq x y z
N MET A 1 26.96 -42.06 -35.66
CA MET A 1 26.65 -41.69 -35.26
C MET A 1 26.18 -41.16 -34.62
N LYS A 2 26.07 -41.02 -34.53
CA LYS A 2 25.57 -40.43 -33.98
C LYS A 2 25.14 -39.65 -33.30
N ARG A 3 25.07 -39.64 -33.37
CA ARG A 3 24.57 -38.96 -32.83
C ARG A 3 24.01 -38.27 -32.23
N LEU A 4 23.83 -38.45 -32.32
CA LEU A 4 23.14 -37.80 -31.76
C LEU A 4 22.65 -37.23 -31.07
N ALA A 5 22.79 -37.76 -31.33
CA ALA A 5 22.14 -37.17 -30.66
C ALA A 5 21.76 -36.57 -29.94
N CYS A 6 21.85 -36.71 -30.18
CA CYS A 6 21.34 -36.06 -29.44
C CYS A 6 20.90 -35.38 -28.94
N PHE A 7 20.78 -35.42 -29.17
CA PHE A 7 20.18 -34.71 -28.66
C PHE A 7 19.64 -34.22 -28.07
N SER A 8 19.69 -34.55 -28.35
CA SER A 8 19.01 -34.09 -27.74
C SER A 8 18.61 -33.62 -26.93
N THR A 9 18.73 -33.96 -27.30
CA THR A 9 18.16 -33.52 -26.42
C THR A 9 17.78 -32.78 -25.69
N VAL A 10 18.00 -33.00 -26.19
CA VAL A 10 17.54 -32.31 -25.45
C VAL A 10 17.05 -31.60 -24.96
N LEU A 11 17.04 -31.66 -25.45
CA LEU A 11 16.40 -31.03 -25.01
C LEU A 11 15.90 -30.57 -24.42
N LEU A 12 15.85 -30.91 -24.71
CA LEU A 12 15.14 -30.43 -24.06
C LEU A 12 14.90 -29.98 -23.25
N VAL A 13 15.14 -30.42 -23.65
CA VAL A 13 14.73 -29.94 -22.78
C VAL A 13 14.39 -29.26 -22.22
N LEU A 14 14.39 -29.32 -22.71
CA LEU A 14 13.94 -28.65 -22.18
C LEU A 14 13.47 -28.14 -21.64
N VAL A 15 13.58 -28.55 -21.95
CA VAL A 15 12.98 -28.02 -21.38
C VAL A 15 12.48 -27.58 -20.63
N LEU A 16 12.40 -27.82 -21.03
CA LEU A 16 11.82 -27.36 -20.31
C LEU A 16 11.59 -26.82 -19.48
N PHE A 17 11.63 -26.89 -19.74
CA PHE A 17 11.29 -26.17 -18.94
C PHE A 17 10.73 -25.63 -18.34
N THR A 18 10.59 -25.98 -18.72
CA THR A 18 9.95 -25.34 -18.15
C THR A 18 9.47 -24.86 -17.39
N PHE A 19 9.22 -24.94 -17.55
CA PHE A 19 8.65 -24.26 -16.84
C PHE A 19 8.34 -23.83 -16.08
N VAL A 20 8.33 -24.16 -16.46
CA VAL A 20 7.96 -23.68 -15.78
C VAL A 20 7.65 -23.11 -15.05
N THR A 21 7.55 -23.17 -15.34
CA THR A 21 7.18 -22.54 -14.71
C THR A 21 6.88 -21.86 -14.06
N VAL A 22 6.78 -21.95 -14.22
CA VAL A 22 6.50 -21.28 -13.67
C VAL A 22 6.19 -20.65 -13.06
N ALA A 23 6.16 -20.71 -13.31
CA ALA A 23 5.88 -20.02 -12.83
C ALA A 23 5.53 -19.46 -12.16
N GLY A 24 5.48 -19.50 -12.16
CA GLY A 24 5.14 -18.91 -11.67
C GLY A 24 4.73 -18.45 -11.16
N ALA A 25 4.57 -18.56 -11.42
CA ALA A 25 4.17 -18.13 -11.08
C ALA A 25 3.82 -17.76 -10.32
N GLN A 26 3.81 -17.75 -10.34
CA GLN A 26 3.48 -17.48 -9.62
C GLN A 26 2.87 -16.85 -9.04
N GLN A 27 2.38 -16.96 -8.97
CA GLN A 27 1.69 -16.37 -8.54
C GLN A 27 1.80 -15.65 -7.79
N GLN A 28 1.80 -15.24 -8.01
CA GLN A 28 2.03 -14.28 -7.24
C GLN A 28 1.00 -13.37 -6.80
N GLU A 29 1.13 -12.83 -5.69
CA GLU A 29 0.28 -11.87 -5.11
C GLU A 29 0.41 -10.53 -5.74
N ALA A 30 -0.68 -9.77 -5.88
CA ALA A 30 -0.61 -8.37 -6.28
C ALA A 30 0.16 -7.60 -5.21
N PRO A 31 0.95 -6.58 -5.60
CA PRO A 31 1.57 -5.72 -4.60
C PRO A 31 0.50 -5.04 -3.76
N ALA A 32 0.81 -4.81 -2.49
CA ALA A 32 -0.09 -4.07 -1.61
C ALA A 32 -0.23 -2.66 -2.14
N GLU A 33 -1.45 -2.12 -2.08
CA GLU A 33 -1.69 -0.76 -2.52
C GLU A 33 -1.28 0.23 -1.47
N GLU A 34 -0.87 1.40 -1.93
CA GLU A 34 -0.52 2.51 -1.06
C GLU A 34 -1.20 3.76 -1.56
N VAL A 35 -1.73 4.54 -0.64
CA VAL A 35 -2.41 5.79 -0.94
C VAL A 35 -1.78 6.86 -0.08
N VAL A 36 -1.58 8.04 -0.65
CA VAL A 36 -0.97 9.16 0.06
C VAL A 36 -2.02 10.24 0.25
N VAL A 37 -2.14 10.72 1.49
CA VAL A 37 -2.97 11.85 1.85
C VAL A 37 -2.03 12.98 2.26
N SER A 38 -2.18 14.13 1.64
CA SER A 38 -1.41 15.29 1.99
C SER A 38 -2.07 16.00 3.17
N ILE A 39 -1.28 16.35 4.17
CA ILE A 39 -1.76 17.18 5.27
C ILE A 39 -1.39 18.61 4.93
N ARG A 40 -2.42 19.42 4.70
CA ARG A 40 -2.25 20.86 4.48
C ARG A 40 -2.53 21.57 5.77
N ASP A 41 -2.32 22.89 5.78
CA ASP A 41 -2.47 23.63 7.04
C ASP A 41 -3.91 23.76 7.50
N ASN A 42 -4.88 23.56 6.59
CA ASN A 42 -6.29 23.72 6.94
C ASN A 42 -7.15 22.53 6.55
N TYR A 43 -6.59 21.51 5.89
CA TYR A 43 -7.38 20.37 5.42
C TYR A 43 -6.49 19.21 5.06
N PHE A 44 -7.10 18.03 4.97
CA PHE A 44 -6.45 16.84 4.38
C PHE A 44 -6.84 16.77 2.91
N ASP A 45 -5.91 16.31 2.07
CA ASP A 45 -6.14 16.27 0.64
C ASP A 45 -5.64 14.94 0.06
N PRO A 46 -6.52 14.05 -0.37
CA PRO A 46 -7.98 14.14 -0.25
C PRO A 46 -8.45 13.89 1.18
N ALA A 47 -9.58 14.48 1.55
CA ALA A 47 -10.09 14.35 2.91
C ALA A 47 -10.73 12.98 3.14
N ASP A 48 -11.46 12.49 2.16
CA ASP A 48 -12.18 11.23 2.29
C ASP A 48 -11.71 10.28 1.19
N ILE A 49 -11.32 9.07 1.59
CA ILE A 49 -10.82 8.08 0.64
C ILE A 49 -11.51 6.75 0.87
N VAL A 50 -11.58 5.96 -0.20
CA VAL A 50 -12.08 4.59 -0.16
C VAL A 50 -10.95 3.69 -0.63
N VAL A 51 -10.62 2.69 0.15
CA VAL A 51 -9.50 1.81 -0.14
C VAL A 51 -9.92 0.36 -0.01
N ALA A 52 -9.17 -0.53 -0.65
CA ALA A 52 -9.36 -1.97 -0.51
C ALA A 52 -8.71 -2.44 0.79
N PRO A 53 -9.20 -3.56 1.35
CA PRO A 53 -8.51 -4.14 2.51
C PRO A 53 -7.06 -4.46 2.19
N GLY A 54 -6.17 -4.18 3.13
CA GLY A 54 -4.75 -4.37 2.96
C GLY A 54 -4.00 -3.16 2.45
N THR A 55 -4.70 -2.07 2.18
CA THR A 55 -4.10 -0.84 1.69
C THR A 55 -3.38 -0.11 2.82
N THR A 56 -2.21 0.42 2.53
CA THR A 56 -1.48 1.28 3.45
C THR A 56 -1.74 2.72 3.06
N VAL A 57 -2.18 3.52 4.02
CA VAL A 57 -2.42 4.94 3.81
C VAL A 57 -1.30 5.71 4.50
N TRP A 58 -0.70 6.61 3.77
CA TRP A 58 0.36 7.48 4.25
C TRP A 58 -0.20 8.90 4.36
N TRP A 59 0.05 9.54 5.48
CA TRP A 59 -0.22 10.96 5.65
C TRP A 59 1.12 11.68 5.67
N VAL A 60 1.28 12.66 4.82
CA VAL A 60 2.53 13.42 4.71
C VAL A 60 2.22 14.87 4.99
N ASN A 61 2.93 15.46 5.95
CA ASN A 61 2.72 16.86 6.27
C ASN A 61 3.43 17.72 5.23
N GLU A 62 2.63 18.26 4.32
CA GLU A 62 3.11 19.15 3.28
C GLU A 62 2.73 20.60 3.56
N GLY A 63 2.22 20.85 4.76
CA GLY A 63 1.95 22.22 5.19
C GLY A 63 3.17 22.87 5.81
N GLU A 64 2.96 24.02 6.40
CA GLU A 64 4.04 24.78 7.03
C GLU A 64 4.03 24.68 8.54
N ASN A 65 2.97 24.12 9.10
CA ASN A 65 2.78 24.03 10.55
C ASN A 65 2.78 22.57 10.99
N PRO A 66 3.04 22.30 12.28
CA PRO A 66 2.89 20.96 12.82
C PRO A 66 1.44 20.53 12.81
N HIS A 67 1.22 19.23 12.54
CA HIS A 67 -0.11 18.65 12.50
C HIS A 67 -0.08 17.28 13.14
N ASN A 68 -1.25 16.65 13.28
CA ASN A 68 -1.34 15.27 13.76
C ASN A 68 -2.45 14.56 12.99
N VAL A 69 -2.45 13.24 13.06
CA VAL A 69 -3.51 12.41 12.49
C VAL A 69 -3.96 11.48 13.61
N THR A 70 -5.18 11.67 14.08
CA THR A 70 -5.69 10.92 15.22
C THR A 70 -7.05 10.34 14.87
N ALA A 71 -7.17 9.02 14.97
CA ALA A 71 -8.45 8.37 14.72
C ALA A 71 -9.43 8.74 15.82
N ASP A 72 -10.67 9.03 15.40
CA ASP A 72 -11.70 9.43 16.36
C ASP A 72 -12.02 8.32 17.34
N ASN A 73 -11.88 7.06 16.92
CA ASN A 73 -12.13 5.90 17.77
C ASN A 73 -10.91 5.45 18.56
N GLY A 74 -9.81 6.17 18.47
CA GLY A 74 -8.60 5.83 19.20
C GLY A 74 -7.72 4.77 18.57
N LEU A 75 -8.05 4.32 17.37
CA LEU A 75 -7.30 3.25 16.73
C LEU A 75 -5.85 3.62 16.47
N PHE A 76 -5.58 4.87 16.14
CA PHE A 76 -4.22 5.35 15.90
C PHE A 76 -4.08 6.82 16.25
N ASP A 77 -2.85 7.22 16.48
CA ASP A 77 -2.50 8.60 16.77
C ASP A 77 -1.05 8.79 16.32
N SER A 78 -0.86 9.67 15.38
CA SER A 78 0.49 9.88 14.81
C SER A 78 1.42 10.63 15.74
N GLY A 79 0.88 11.31 16.74
CA GLY A 79 1.66 12.32 17.44
C GLY A 79 1.92 13.51 16.53
N THR A 80 2.84 14.36 16.93
CA THR A 80 3.12 15.58 16.17
C THR A 80 3.92 15.25 14.93
N LEU A 81 3.43 15.71 13.78
CA LEU A 81 4.11 15.61 12.50
C LEU A 81 4.54 17.02 12.09
N TYR A 82 5.84 17.22 12.02
CA TYR A 82 6.39 18.49 11.55
C TYR A 82 6.40 18.49 10.02
N PRO A 83 6.53 19.67 9.39
CA PRO A 83 6.61 19.69 7.91
C PRO A 83 7.62 18.70 7.38
N GLY A 84 7.18 17.86 6.44
CA GLY A 84 8.02 16.81 5.86
C GLY A 84 7.88 15.46 6.54
N ASP A 85 7.31 15.40 7.73
CA ASP A 85 7.13 14.12 8.43
C ASP A 85 5.94 13.36 7.85
N SER A 86 5.97 12.04 8.03
CA SER A 86 4.89 11.19 7.55
C SER A 86 4.52 10.14 8.60
N PHE A 87 3.32 9.57 8.43
CA PHE A 87 2.76 8.56 9.30
C PHE A 87 1.93 7.62 8.43
N TRP A 88 1.93 6.34 8.72
CA TRP A 88 1.20 5.38 7.90
C TRP A 88 0.47 4.36 8.75
N VAL A 89 -0.63 3.85 8.20
CA VAL A 89 -1.43 2.78 8.80
C VAL A 89 -1.88 1.86 7.68
N THR A 90 -1.83 0.55 7.91
CA THR A 90 -2.39 -0.44 6.99
C THR A 90 -3.77 -0.83 7.48
N PHE A 91 -4.75 -0.75 6.58
CA PHE A 91 -6.15 -1.02 6.92
C PHE A 91 -6.57 -2.37 6.34
N ASP A 92 -6.79 -3.34 7.22
CA ASP A 92 -7.13 -4.70 6.79
C ASP A 92 -8.61 -5.01 6.89
N GLY A 93 -9.30 -4.48 7.90
CA GLY A 93 -10.72 -4.77 8.11
C GLY A 93 -11.60 -3.79 7.36
N GLN A 94 -12.82 -4.21 7.08
CA GLN A 94 -13.80 -3.36 6.40
C GLN A 94 -14.43 -2.40 7.40
N GLY A 95 -14.88 -1.26 6.90
CA GLY A 95 -15.56 -0.26 7.70
C GLY A 95 -15.04 1.13 7.40
N MET A 96 -15.54 2.11 8.14
CA MET A 96 -15.15 3.50 7.99
C MET A 96 -14.50 3.98 9.27
N ILE A 97 -13.36 4.63 9.12
CA ILE A 97 -12.64 5.22 10.24
C ILE A 97 -12.52 6.70 9.94
N THR A 98 -13.00 7.52 10.88
CA THR A 98 -12.83 8.96 10.76
C THR A 98 -11.63 9.37 11.61
N TYR A 99 -11.00 10.44 11.20
CA TYR A 99 -9.82 10.97 11.89
C TYR A 99 -9.82 12.49 11.82
N HIS A 100 -8.96 13.07 12.63
CA HIS A 100 -8.90 14.52 12.71
C HIS A 100 -7.48 14.96 13.03
N CYS A 101 -7.24 16.23 12.74
CA CYS A 101 -6.10 16.98 13.25
C CYS A 101 -6.68 18.14 14.06
N SER A 102 -6.23 18.30 15.29
CA SER A 102 -6.70 19.42 16.09
C SER A 102 -6.29 20.73 15.47
N PRO A 103 -7.18 21.73 15.48
CA PRO A 103 -8.51 21.67 16.08
C PRO A 103 -9.62 21.41 15.06
N GLN A 104 -9.39 21.48 13.75
CA GLN A 104 -10.53 21.62 12.86
C GLN A 104 -10.47 20.80 11.59
N MET A 105 -9.44 19.99 11.40
CA MET A 105 -9.31 19.21 10.18
C MET A 105 -9.89 17.82 10.38
N ALA A 106 -10.60 17.32 9.39
CA ALA A 106 -11.22 16.01 9.49
C ALA A 106 -11.11 15.26 8.16
N GLY A 107 -11.09 13.95 8.25
CA GLY A 107 -11.08 13.09 7.09
C GLY A 107 -11.62 11.73 7.43
N SER A 108 -11.67 10.85 6.42
CA SER A 108 -12.14 9.49 6.63
C SER A 108 -11.44 8.53 5.69
N VAL A 109 -11.33 7.28 6.14
CA VAL A 109 -10.89 6.16 5.33
C VAL A 109 -11.99 5.12 5.38
N THR A 110 -12.56 4.81 4.23
CA THR A 110 -13.54 3.74 4.10
C THR A 110 -12.84 2.56 3.46
N VAL A 111 -12.88 1.41 4.14
CA VAL A 111 -12.28 0.18 3.65
C VAL A 111 -13.41 -0.68 3.12
N ALA A 112 -13.43 -0.93 1.82
CA ALA A 112 -14.55 -1.61 1.19
C ALA A 112 -14.12 -2.74 0.27
#